data_059ec3aacbc16e3809ad3eb6342aee3e
#
_entry.id   059ec3aacbc16e3809ad3eb6342aee3e
#
_cell.length_a   1.000
_cell.length_b   1.000
_cell.length_c   1.000
_cell.angle_alpha   90.00
_cell.angle_beta   90.00
_cell.angle_gamma   90.00
#
_symmetry.space_group_name_H-M   'P 1'
#
loop_
_entity.id
_entity.type
_entity.pdbx_description
1 polymer ?
#
loop_
_entity_poly.entity_id
_entity_poly.type
_entity_poly.pdbx_seq_one_letter_code
_entity_poly.pdbx_strand_id
1 'polypeptide(L)'
;MFNVNEIRKDFPILKTKTNSGNDLIYFDNSATTLKPKVVIDAVSNYYEKMTANVHRGDYDLSHNVDSEYELTRKVVASFINAQKEEIVFTNGATSGINMVSFGLKEMIIKENDEIIISEAEHASNILPWYRVADEKKAKIVFVPLDNEGRITTKNLLKVITPRTKIISLAHVGNVLGYTLDVKGIAKICKEKGIIFVVDGAQGIPHQKIDVKDLDCDFYIFSSHKMLGPSGVGVVYGKLDLLEEMPPFILGGGSNSRFDNLGKVYLKKSPYKFEAGTPAIEGVIGLRKAIEYLNSIGMENIHTYEKELKEYAVRKLKEIKEITIYNENSDSGIIAFNYEGVFAQDLGTHYNSYGIAVRTGQHCAKLLPNHLKTPSIVRASLYFYNTKEEIDKFIEVSKKGSEYLDAYFR
;
A
#
# COMPACT_ATOMS: atom_id res chain seq x y z
N MET A 1 -26.54 2.72 7.28
CA MET A 1 -26.21 4.15 6.98
C MET A 1 -24.81 4.40 7.52
N PHE A 2 -23.91 4.98 6.74
CA PHE A 2 -22.54 5.29 7.17
C PHE A 2 -22.60 6.32 8.33
N ASN A 3 -22.03 5.97 9.48
CA ASN A 3 -21.99 6.85 10.66
C ASN A 3 -20.60 6.76 11.28
N VAL A 4 -19.80 7.79 11.06
CA VAL A 4 -18.39 7.83 11.52
C VAL A 4 -18.28 7.70 13.04
N ASN A 5 -19.20 8.29 13.81
CA ASN A 5 -19.14 8.25 15.27
C ASN A 5 -19.38 6.83 15.83
N GLU A 6 -20.22 6.04 15.18
CA GLU A 6 -20.39 4.62 15.54
C GLU A 6 -19.15 3.80 15.11
N ILE A 7 -18.66 4.01 13.90
CA ILE A 7 -17.46 3.33 13.37
C ILE A 7 -16.23 3.56 14.27
N ARG A 8 -16.03 4.78 14.77
CA ARG A 8 -14.89 5.14 15.64
C ARG A 8 -14.84 4.33 16.94
N LYS A 9 -15.99 3.86 17.44
CA LYS A 9 -16.07 3.04 18.67
C LYS A 9 -15.31 1.70 18.50
N ASP A 10 -15.17 1.21 17.29
CA ASP A 10 -14.47 -0.04 16.96
C ASP A 10 -12.95 0.09 17.01
N PHE A 11 -12.40 1.31 17.09
CA PHE A 11 -10.97 1.59 17.11
C PHE A 11 -10.48 1.97 18.51
N PRO A 12 -9.99 1.00 19.31
CA PRO A 12 -9.64 1.25 20.73
C PRO A 12 -8.59 2.36 20.93
N ILE A 13 -7.63 2.49 19.99
CA ILE A 13 -6.55 3.47 20.09
C ILE A 13 -7.06 4.92 20.03
N LEU A 14 -8.21 5.18 19.43
CA LEU A 14 -8.81 6.52 19.39
C LEU A 14 -9.31 6.98 20.78
N LYS A 15 -9.35 6.11 21.77
CA LYS A 15 -9.69 6.44 23.17
C LYS A 15 -8.44 6.75 24.00
N THR A 16 -7.24 6.66 23.41
CA THR A 16 -5.98 6.91 24.12
C THR A 16 -5.64 8.39 24.09
N LYS A 17 -4.90 8.83 25.09
CA LYS A 17 -4.30 10.17 25.12
C LYS A 17 -2.86 10.11 24.63
N THR A 18 -2.40 11.19 24.03
CA THR A 18 -0.98 11.37 23.71
C THR A 18 -0.17 11.63 24.99
N ASN A 19 1.14 11.59 24.91
CA ASN A 19 2.02 11.88 26.05
C ASN A 19 1.80 13.29 26.61
N SER A 20 1.32 14.22 25.79
CA SER A 20 0.95 15.60 26.20
C SER A 20 -0.46 15.69 26.78
N GLY A 21 -1.16 14.56 26.99
CA GLY A 21 -2.50 14.52 27.56
C GLY A 21 -3.65 14.88 26.59
N ASN A 22 -3.34 15.20 25.34
CA ASN A 22 -4.32 15.51 24.30
C ASN A 22 -5.02 14.26 23.75
N ASP A 23 -6.22 14.42 23.19
CA ASP A 23 -6.85 13.38 22.37
C ASP A 23 -6.04 13.13 21.11
N LEU A 24 -5.94 11.86 20.70
CA LEU A 24 -5.24 11.50 19.49
C LEU A 24 -6.06 11.85 18.24
N ILE A 25 -5.51 12.72 17.39
CA ILE A 25 -5.96 12.95 16.01
C ILE A 25 -4.96 12.30 15.08
N TYR A 26 -5.38 11.21 14.40
CA TYR A 26 -4.47 10.38 13.62
C TYR A 26 -4.63 10.62 12.11
N PHE A 27 -3.66 11.33 11.52
CA PHE A 27 -3.60 11.67 10.10
C PHE A 27 -2.35 11.10 9.41
N ASP A 28 -1.84 9.94 9.86
CA ASP A 28 -0.74 9.21 9.18
C ASP A 28 -1.20 7.87 8.61
N ASN A 29 -2.43 7.81 8.09
CA ASN A 29 -3.05 6.59 7.57
C ASN A 29 -2.32 5.99 6.35
N SER A 30 -1.69 6.80 5.52
CA SER A 30 -0.87 6.32 4.40
C SER A 30 0.41 5.59 4.84
N ALA A 31 0.87 5.77 6.08
CA ALA A 31 1.96 4.97 6.65
C ALA A 31 1.45 3.63 7.16
N THR A 32 0.43 3.64 8.00
CA THR A 32 -0.31 2.47 8.49
C THR A 32 -1.66 2.94 9.02
N THR A 33 -2.72 2.15 8.85
CA THR A 33 -4.04 2.46 9.41
C THR A 33 -4.17 1.98 10.84
N LEU A 34 -5.11 2.54 11.60
CA LEU A 34 -5.52 2.01 12.90
C LEU A 34 -6.20 0.64 12.72
N LYS A 35 -6.27 -0.16 13.79
CA LYS A 35 -6.84 -1.51 13.75
C LYS A 35 -8.15 -1.55 14.52
N PRO A 36 -9.26 -2.01 13.91
CA PRO A 36 -10.50 -2.21 14.62
C PRO A 36 -10.40 -3.40 15.57
N LYS A 37 -11.19 -3.39 16.63
CA LYS A 37 -11.19 -4.41 17.68
C LYS A 37 -11.35 -5.83 17.13
N VAL A 38 -12.18 -6.01 16.11
CA VAL A 38 -12.41 -7.31 15.48
C VAL A 38 -11.14 -7.92 14.87
N VAL A 39 -10.25 -7.10 14.34
CA VAL A 39 -8.95 -7.54 13.80
C VAL A 39 -7.99 -7.90 14.95
N ILE A 40 -7.95 -7.08 16.00
CA ILE A 40 -7.14 -7.33 17.19
C ILE A 40 -7.55 -8.65 17.84
N ASP A 41 -8.86 -8.86 18.00
CA ASP A 41 -9.41 -10.07 18.62
C ASP A 41 -9.14 -11.33 17.79
N ALA A 42 -9.15 -11.22 16.46
CA ALA A 42 -8.85 -12.36 15.59
C ALA A 42 -7.40 -12.83 15.75
N VAL A 43 -6.45 -11.91 15.84
CA VAL A 43 -5.04 -12.21 16.09
C VAL A 43 -4.84 -12.81 17.48
N SER A 44 -5.45 -12.22 18.52
CA SER A 44 -5.39 -12.74 19.89
C SER A 44 -6.00 -14.14 19.98
N ASN A 45 -7.18 -14.35 19.36
CA ASN A 45 -7.86 -15.64 19.37
C ASN A 45 -7.04 -16.76 18.69
N TYR A 46 -6.27 -16.45 17.64
CA TYR A 46 -5.35 -17.41 17.06
C TYR A 46 -4.35 -17.92 18.11
N TYR A 47 -3.69 -17.01 18.84
CA TYR A 47 -2.72 -17.39 19.86
C TYR A 47 -3.35 -18.08 21.07
N GLU A 48 -4.52 -17.66 21.50
CA GLU A 48 -5.20 -18.20 22.67
C GLU A 48 -5.81 -19.60 22.42
N LYS A 49 -6.28 -19.87 21.19
CA LYS A 49 -7.17 -21.02 20.94
C LYS A 49 -6.85 -21.85 19.71
N MET A 50 -6.00 -21.33 18.81
CA MET A 50 -5.83 -21.93 17.48
C MET A 50 -4.36 -22.14 17.08
N THR A 51 -3.40 -21.95 17.99
CA THR A 51 -1.98 -22.03 17.66
C THR A 51 -1.59 -23.40 17.11
N ALA A 52 -1.47 -23.50 15.77
CA ALA A 52 -0.95 -24.67 15.05
C ALA A 52 -0.32 -24.19 13.74
N ASN A 53 0.57 -25.01 13.17
CA ASN A 53 1.14 -24.74 11.86
C ASN A 53 0.19 -25.18 10.74
N VAL A 54 0.28 -24.54 9.58
CA VAL A 54 -0.51 -24.88 8.39
C VAL A 54 0.14 -25.98 7.56
N HIS A 55 -0.69 -26.76 6.84
CA HIS A 55 -0.31 -27.72 5.79
C HIS A 55 0.51 -28.95 6.24
N ARG A 56 0.62 -29.26 7.56
CA ARG A 56 1.52 -30.31 8.05
C ARG A 56 1.05 -31.14 9.23
N GLY A 57 -0.07 -30.83 9.83
CA GLY A 57 -0.55 -31.56 11.01
C GLY A 57 -1.72 -32.48 10.70
N ASP A 58 -1.68 -33.70 11.23
CA ASP A 58 -2.75 -34.71 11.09
C ASP A 58 -3.64 -34.73 12.34
N TYR A 59 -3.99 -33.53 12.84
CA TYR A 59 -4.83 -33.37 14.05
C TYR A 59 -5.81 -32.19 13.88
N ASP A 60 -6.93 -32.23 14.59
CA ASP A 60 -8.07 -31.28 14.41
C ASP A 60 -7.67 -29.81 14.46
N LEU A 61 -6.80 -29.44 15.39
CA LEU A 61 -6.37 -28.04 15.51
C LEU A 61 -5.63 -27.55 14.25
N SER A 62 -4.76 -28.37 13.66
CA SER A 62 -4.06 -28.04 12.42
C SER A 62 -5.04 -27.95 11.24
N HIS A 63 -5.97 -28.88 11.10
CA HIS A 63 -7.01 -28.84 10.06
C HIS A 63 -7.89 -27.59 10.15
N ASN A 64 -8.22 -27.16 11.38
CA ASN A 64 -8.99 -25.93 11.60
C ASN A 64 -8.21 -24.71 11.15
N VAL A 65 -6.92 -24.63 11.48
CA VAL A 65 -6.05 -23.50 11.10
C VAL A 65 -5.81 -23.49 9.59
N ASP A 66 -5.61 -24.65 8.95
CA ASP A 66 -5.53 -24.76 7.48
C ASP A 66 -6.79 -24.23 6.81
N SER A 67 -7.95 -24.59 7.34
CA SER A 67 -9.24 -24.14 6.83
C SER A 67 -9.41 -22.63 6.92
N GLU A 68 -9.03 -22.02 8.04
CA GLU A 68 -9.06 -20.58 8.26
C GLU A 68 -8.08 -19.82 7.35
N TYR A 69 -6.88 -20.38 7.14
CA TYR A 69 -5.86 -19.81 6.27
C TYR A 69 -6.33 -19.80 4.80
N GLU A 70 -6.82 -20.93 4.31
CA GLU A 70 -7.33 -21.06 2.94
C GLU A 70 -8.65 -20.31 2.72
N LEU A 71 -9.50 -20.20 3.75
CA LEU A 71 -10.66 -19.33 3.72
C LEU A 71 -10.25 -17.85 3.52
N THR A 72 -9.18 -17.42 4.21
CA THR A 72 -8.66 -16.06 4.01
C THR A 72 -8.24 -15.83 2.57
N ARG A 73 -7.55 -16.80 1.93
CA ARG A 73 -7.16 -16.71 0.52
C ARG A 73 -8.38 -16.52 -0.41
N LYS A 74 -9.45 -17.27 -0.16
CA LYS A 74 -10.72 -17.12 -0.90
C LYS A 74 -11.35 -15.75 -0.69
N VAL A 75 -11.35 -15.23 0.55
CA VAL A 75 -11.90 -13.90 0.86
C VAL A 75 -11.08 -12.80 0.19
N VAL A 76 -9.74 -12.89 0.21
CA VAL A 76 -8.86 -11.96 -0.51
C VAL A 76 -9.14 -11.99 -2.02
N ALA A 77 -9.22 -13.19 -2.61
CA ALA A 77 -9.51 -13.37 -4.02
C ALA A 77 -10.87 -12.74 -4.40
N SER A 78 -11.90 -13.00 -3.61
CA SER A 78 -13.23 -12.41 -3.81
C SER A 78 -13.23 -10.89 -3.68
N PHE A 79 -12.45 -10.34 -2.75
CA PHE A 79 -12.38 -8.90 -2.49
C PHE A 79 -11.84 -8.10 -3.68
N ILE A 80 -10.95 -8.70 -4.48
CA ILE A 80 -10.36 -8.06 -5.67
C ILE A 80 -10.81 -8.70 -7.00
N ASN A 81 -11.82 -9.58 -6.97
CA ASN A 81 -12.33 -10.32 -8.15
C ASN A 81 -11.27 -11.19 -8.83
N ALA A 82 -10.49 -11.97 -8.05
CA ALA A 82 -9.47 -12.91 -8.51
C ALA A 82 -9.86 -14.37 -8.25
N GLN A 83 -9.04 -15.33 -8.75
CA GLN A 83 -9.07 -16.74 -8.34
C GLN A 83 -8.12 -16.94 -7.16
N LYS A 84 -8.39 -17.92 -6.30
CA LYS A 84 -7.53 -18.19 -5.13
C LYS A 84 -6.10 -18.61 -5.53
N GLU A 85 -5.93 -19.27 -6.67
CA GLU A 85 -4.65 -19.68 -7.25
C GLU A 85 -3.79 -18.49 -7.71
N GLU A 86 -4.42 -17.32 -7.92
CA GLU A 86 -3.79 -16.06 -8.31
C GLU A 86 -3.32 -15.23 -7.08
N ILE A 87 -3.54 -15.72 -5.85
CA ILE A 87 -3.26 -15.00 -4.60
C ILE A 87 -2.08 -15.65 -3.87
N VAL A 88 -1.01 -14.89 -3.70
CA VAL A 88 0.18 -15.30 -2.93
C VAL A 88 0.31 -14.42 -1.69
N PHE A 89 0.44 -15.03 -0.51
CA PHE A 89 0.75 -14.30 0.72
C PHE A 89 2.24 -14.01 0.84
N THR A 90 2.58 -12.82 1.29
CA THR A 90 3.94 -12.32 1.51
C THR A 90 4.02 -11.54 2.82
N ASN A 91 5.22 -11.05 3.18
CA ASN A 91 5.39 -10.26 4.41
C ASN A 91 5.01 -8.77 4.24
N GLY A 92 4.48 -8.37 3.07
CA GLY A 92 4.08 -7.01 2.74
C GLY A 92 4.34 -6.68 1.27
N ALA A 93 3.88 -5.53 0.81
CA ALA A 93 4.05 -5.11 -0.60
C ALA A 93 5.53 -5.07 -1.01
N THR A 94 6.42 -4.64 -0.14
CA THR A 94 7.87 -4.63 -0.43
C THR A 94 8.39 -6.02 -0.79
N SER A 95 8.07 -7.05 -0.01
CA SER A 95 8.48 -8.43 -0.32
C SER A 95 7.76 -8.97 -1.55
N GLY A 96 6.51 -8.60 -1.77
CA GLY A 96 5.76 -8.95 -2.98
C GLY A 96 6.39 -8.38 -4.25
N ILE A 97 6.75 -7.09 -4.25
CA ILE A 97 7.42 -6.46 -5.39
C ILE A 97 8.81 -7.09 -5.64
N ASN A 98 9.57 -7.39 -4.57
CA ASN A 98 10.85 -8.12 -4.70
C ASN A 98 10.67 -9.52 -5.30
N MET A 99 9.63 -10.26 -4.88
CA MET A 99 9.31 -11.57 -5.43
C MET A 99 8.99 -11.48 -6.94
N VAL A 100 8.12 -10.55 -7.33
CA VAL A 100 7.72 -10.35 -8.73
C VAL A 100 8.91 -9.87 -9.57
N SER A 101 9.68 -8.89 -9.09
CA SER A 101 10.84 -8.38 -9.82
C SER A 101 11.92 -9.45 -10.03
N PHE A 102 12.17 -10.29 -9.02
CA PHE A 102 13.07 -11.44 -9.15
C PHE A 102 12.57 -12.44 -10.20
N GLY A 103 11.30 -12.84 -10.12
CA GLY A 103 10.71 -13.80 -11.05
C GLY A 103 10.74 -13.29 -12.49
N LEU A 104 10.32 -12.06 -12.73
CA LEU A 104 10.34 -11.44 -14.06
C LEU A 104 11.76 -11.24 -14.60
N LYS A 105 12.71 -10.91 -13.71
CA LYS A 105 14.14 -10.85 -14.07
C LYS A 105 14.61 -12.15 -14.71
N GLU A 106 14.28 -13.28 -14.12
CA GLU A 106 14.71 -14.59 -14.61
C GLU A 106 13.96 -15.04 -15.88
N MET A 107 12.68 -14.63 -16.01
CA MET A 107 11.83 -15.03 -17.13
C MET A 107 12.10 -14.25 -18.42
N ILE A 108 12.15 -12.91 -18.32
CA ILE A 108 12.00 -12.08 -19.52
C ILE A 108 13.05 -11.00 -19.71
N ILE A 109 13.77 -10.58 -18.67
CA ILE A 109 14.68 -9.43 -18.77
C ILE A 109 16.04 -9.86 -19.35
N LYS A 110 16.46 -9.16 -20.40
CA LYS A 110 17.73 -9.30 -21.10
C LYS A 110 18.52 -7.99 -21.08
N GLU A 111 19.77 -8.05 -21.50
CA GLU A 111 20.64 -6.89 -21.66
C GLU A 111 20.00 -5.86 -22.61
N ASN A 112 20.05 -4.56 -22.24
CA ASN A 112 19.45 -3.42 -22.93
C ASN A 112 17.91 -3.38 -22.97
N ASP A 113 17.20 -4.32 -22.34
CA ASP A 113 15.76 -4.16 -22.12
C ASP A 113 15.46 -2.97 -21.21
N GLU A 114 14.26 -2.46 -21.27
CA GLU A 114 13.84 -1.27 -20.52
C GLU A 114 12.75 -1.60 -19.51
N ILE A 115 12.90 -1.05 -18.30
CA ILE A 115 11.92 -1.12 -17.21
C ILE A 115 11.47 0.32 -16.92
N ILE A 116 10.18 0.60 -17.09
CA ILE A 116 9.61 1.92 -16.83
C ILE A 116 9.07 1.99 -15.41
N ILE A 117 9.49 3.01 -14.67
CA ILE A 117 9.02 3.40 -13.35
C ILE A 117 8.78 4.92 -13.30
N SER A 118 8.43 5.47 -12.13
CA SER A 118 8.25 6.90 -11.94
C SER A 118 9.09 7.45 -10.78
N GLU A 119 9.45 8.73 -10.84
CA GLU A 119 10.06 9.45 -9.70
C GLU A 119 9.09 9.63 -8.52
N ALA A 120 7.79 9.49 -8.75
CA ALA A 120 6.77 9.57 -7.71
C ALA A 120 6.57 8.26 -6.93
N GLU A 121 7.30 7.18 -7.29
CA GLU A 121 7.16 5.87 -6.66
C GLU A 121 7.72 5.82 -5.24
N HIS A 122 7.10 4.97 -4.42
CA HIS A 122 7.70 4.54 -3.16
C HIS A 122 8.99 3.74 -3.42
N ALA A 123 9.99 3.87 -2.56
CA ALA A 123 11.27 3.16 -2.68
C ALA A 123 11.13 1.64 -2.88
N SER A 124 10.05 1.03 -2.34
CA SER A 124 9.75 -0.39 -2.54
C SER A 124 9.44 -0.74 -4.00
N ASN A 125 8.97 0.23 -4.79
CA ASN A 125 8.68 0.07 -6.23
C ASN A 125 9.75 0.70 -7.14
N ILE A 126 10.90 1.07 -6.57
CA ILE A 126 12.08 1.57 -7.32
C ILE A 126 13.26 0.62 -7.15
N LEU A 127 13.66 0.37 -5.90
CA LEU A 127 14.92 -0.32 -5.58
C LEU A 127 15.01 -1.76 -6.12
N PRO A 128 13.94 -2.57 -6.09
CA PRO A 128 13.99 -3.90 -6.71
C PRO A 128 14.28 -3.85 -8.22
N TRP A 129 13.73 -2.85 -8.91
CA TRP A 129 13.95 -2.67 -10.35
C TRP A 129 15.35 -2.16 -10.68
N TYR A 130 15.94 -1.30 -9.82
CA TYR A 130 17.35 -0.90 -9.92
C TYR A 130 18.27 -2.14 -9.86
N ARG A 131 18.00 -3.03 -8.90
CA ARG A 131 18.75 -4.29 -8.77
C ARG A 131 18.59 -5.16 -10.02
N VAL A 132 17.39 -5.32 -10.54
CA VAL A 132 17.13 -6.07 -11.78
C VAL A 132 17.90 -5.46 -12.95
N ALA A 133 17.85 -4.13 -13.09
CA ALA A 133 18.53 -3.43 -14.17
C ALA A 133 20.05 -3.59 -14.10
N ASP A 134 20.64 -3.49 -12.91
CA ASP A 134 22.07 -3.69 -12.68
C ASP A 134 22.51 -5.13 -13.01
N GLU A 135 21.84 -6.13 -12.44
CA GLU A 135 22.16 -7.54 -12.63
C GLU A 135 22.01 -8.04 -14.09
N LYS A 136 21.04 -7.51 -14.83
CA LYS A 136 20.76 -7.91 -16.23
C LYS A 136 21.31 -6.93 -17.28
N LYS A 137 21.96 -5.84 -16.86
CA LYS A 137 22.38 -4.73 -17.73
C LYS A 137 21.21 -4.14 -18.54
N ALA A 138 20.04 -4.10 -17.93
CA ALA A 138 18.85 -3.45 -18.46
C ALA A 138 18.85 -1.96 -18.08
N LYS A 139 17.90 -1.21 -18.60
CA LYS A 139 17.81 0.24 -18.39
C LYS A 139 16.56 0.60 -17.59
N ILE A 140 16.73 1.46 -16.60
CA ILE A 140 15.59 2.14 -15.96
C ILE A 140 15.22 3.37 -16.79
N VAL A 141 13.93 3.50 -17.07
CA VAL A 141 13.35 4.65 -17.77
C VAL A 141 12.30 5.28 -16.88
N PHE A 142 12.40 6.57 -16.61
CA PHE A 142 11.41 7.29 -15.83
C PHE A 142 10.34 7.89 -16.72
N VAL A 143 9.07 7.63 -16.38
CA VAL A 143 7.95 8.33 -17.01
C VAL A 143 7.94 9.78 -16.51
N PRO A 144 7.93 10.80 -17.42
CA PRO A 144 7.87 12.19 -17.01
C PRO A 144 6.54 12.51 -16.28
N LEU A 145 6.65 13.17 -15.14
CA LEU A 145 5.49 13.72 -14.43
C LEU A 145 4.97 14.98 -15.15
N ASP A 146 3.68 15.26 -15.04
CA ASP A 146 3.13 16.55 -15.43
C ASP A 146 3.42 17.63 -14.37
N ASN A 147 2.96 18.86 -14.59
CA ASN A 147 3.22 19.97 -13.68
C ASN A 147 2.64 19.78 -12.27
N GLU A 148 1.64 18.92 -12.12
CA GLU A 148 1.05 18.58 -10.83
C GLU A 148 1.68 17.33 -10.19
N GLY A 149 2.68 16.73 -10.84
CA GLY A 149 3.32 15.50 -10.37
C GLY A 149 2.55 14.21 -10.70
N ARG A 150 1.65 14.25 -11.70
CA ARG A 150 0.86 13.09 -12.13
C ARG A 150 1.59 12.30 -13.21
N ILE A 151 1.37 10.99 -13.20
CA ILE A 151 1.68 10.12 -14.32
C ILE A 151 0.48 10.17 -15.28
N THR A 152 0.71 10.54 -16.53
CA THR A 152 -0.33 10.55 -17.56
C THR A 152 -0.02 9.52 -18.65
N THR A 153 -1.06 8.93 -19.24
CA THR A 153 -0.92 8.03 -20.39
C THR A 153 -0.15 8.69 -21.53
N LYS A 154 -0.36 10.00 -21.78
CA LYS A 154 0.36 10.78 -22.78
C LYS A 154 1.87 10.81 -22.52
N ASN A 155 2.29 11.00 -21.26
CA ASN A 155 3.71 11.05 -20.91
C ASN A 155 4.33 9.64 -20.92
N LEU A 156 3.58 8.63 -20.52
CA LEU A 156 4.02 7.24 -20.60
C LEU A 156 4.30 6.80 -22.03
N LEU A 157 3.42 7.11 -22.97
CA LEU A 157 3.58 6.78 -24.39
C LEU A 157 4.84 7.40 -25.04
N LYS A 158 5.36 8.53 -24.52
CA LYS A 158 6.59 9.14 -25.03
C LYS A 158 7.85 8.33 -24.73
N VAL A 159 7.82 7.48 -23.70
CA VAL A 159 9.00 6.75 -23.21
C VAL A 159 8.95 5.26 -23.50
N ILE A 160 7.82 4.74 -23.98
CA ILE A 160 7.71 3.33 -24.40
C ILE A 160 8.45 3.11 -25.71
N THR A 161 9.32 2.09 -25.73
CA THR A 161 10.06 1.65 -26.93
C THR A 161 9.85 0.16 -27.16
N PRO A 162 10.30 -0.42 -28.29
CA PRO A 162 10.26 -1.86 -28.50
C PRO A 162 11.08 -2.68 -27.50
N ARG A 163 11.98 -2.04 -26.74
CA ARG A 163 12.76 -2.65 -25.67
C ARG A 163 12.08 -2.63 -24.32
N THR A 164 10.99 -1.89 -24.16
CA THR A 164 10.23 -1.87 -22.90
C THR A 164 9.61 -3.23 -22.64
N LYS A 165 9.95 -3.86 -21.50
CA LYS A 165 9.46 -5.17 -21.09
C LYS A 165 8.56 -5.11 -19.87
N ILE A 166 8.82 -4.17 -18.97
CA ILE A 166 8.09 -4.01 -17.71
C ILE A 166 7.74 -2.56 -17.51
N ILE A 167 6.52 -2.32 -17.05
CA ILE A 167 6.08 -1.05 -16.46
C ILE A 167 5.67 -1.37 -15.02
N SER A 168 6.21 -0.64 -14.03
CA SER A 168 5.84 -0.81 -12.62
C SER A 168 5.49 0.54 -12.02
N LEU A 169 4.21 0.74 -11.67
CA LEU A 169 3.67 2.02 -11.22
C LEU A 169 2.69 1.83 -10.06
N ALA A 170 2.62 2.83 -9.17
CA ALA A 170 1.65 2.86 -8.09
C ALA A 170 0.25 3.18 -8.61
N HIS A 171 -0.76 2.44 -8.10
CA HIS A 171 -2.16 2.74 -8.39
C HIS A 171 -2.57 4.11 -7.83
N VAL A 172 -2.16 4.39 -6.58
CA VAL A 172 -2.30 5.70 -5.94
C VAL A 172 -0.96 6.11 -5.36
N GLY A 173 -0.50 7.30 -5.67
CA GLY A 173 0.78 7.82 -5.18
C GLY A 173 0.75 8.04 -3.66
N ASN A 174 1.77 7.57 -2.95
CA ASN A 174 1.81 7.62 -1.49
C ASN A 174 2.10 9.02 -0.89
N VAL A 175 2.45 10.00 -1.73
CA VAL A 175 2.70 11.40 -1.32
C VAL A 175 1.65 12.33 -1.91
N LEU A 176 1.48 12.32 -3.23
CA LEU A 176 0.56 13.22 -3.90
C LEU A 176 -0.87 12.67 -4.02
N GLY A 177 -1.05 11.37 -3.84
CA GLY A 177 -2.38 10.77 -3.78
C GLY A 177 -3.18 10.81 -5.10
N TYR A 178 -2.54 11.05 -6.24
CA TYR A 178 -3.19 10.93 -7.54
C TYR A 178 -3.40 9.46 -7.92
N THR A 179 -4.58 9.16 -8.42
CA THR A 179 -4.93 7.83 -8.93
C THR A 179 -4.46 7.68 -10.37
N LEU A 180 -3.81 6.56 -10.66
CA LEU A 180 -3.33 6.19 -11.99
C LEU A 180 -4.47 5.56 -12.81
N ASP A 181 -4.55 5.86 -14.11
CA ASP A 181 -5.40 5.14 -15.05
C ASP A 181 -4.83 3.74 -15.36
N VAL A 182 -4.94 2.84 -14.38
CA VAL A 182 -4.42 1.47 -14.48
C VAL A 182 -5.01 0.74 -15.67
N LYS A 183 -6.33 0.83 -15.89
CA LYS A 183 -7.04 0.14 -16.98
C LYS A 183 -6.57 0.62 -18.36
N GLY A 184 -6.42 1.93 -18.53
CA GLY A 184 -5.91 2.49 -19.79
C GLY A 184 -4.47 2.08 -20.06
N ILE A 185 -3.61 2.07 -19.04
CA ILE A 185 -2.22 1.63 -19.16
C ILE A 185 -2.13 0.12 -19.41
N ALA A 186 -2.92 -0.69 -18.73
CA ALA A 186 -2.96 -2.15 -18.93
C ALA A 186 -3.30 -2.51 -20.38
N LYS A 187 -4.26 -1.80 -20.99
CA LYS A 187 -4.59 -1.98 -22.41
C LYS A 187 -3.37 -1.72 -23.31
N ILE A 188 -2.64 -0.64 -23.09
CA ILE A 188 -1.41 -0.31 -23.84
C ILE A 188 -0.35 -1.40 -23.64
N CYS A 189 -0.15 -1.85 -22.41
CA CYS A 189 0.80 -2.90 -22.08
C CYS A 189 0.48 -4.19 -22.83
N LYS A 190 -0.78 -4.61 -22.80
CA LYS A 190 -1.27 -5.81 -23.49
C LYS A 190 -1.05 -5.75 -25.01
N GLU A 191 -1.38 -4.61 -25.64
CA GLU A 191 -1.17 -4.40 -27.08
C GLU A 191 0.31 -4.46 -27.49
N LYS A 192 1.21 -4.12 -26.56
CA LYS A 192 2.66 -4.05 -26.81
C LYS A 192 3.46 -5.25 -26.24
N GLY A 193 2.81 -6.19 -25.58
CA GLY A 193 3.47 -7.32 -24.92
C GLY A 193 4.36 -6.91 -23.76
N ILE A 194 3.97 -5.90 -23.00
CA ILE A 194 4.67 -5.37 -21.83
C ILE A 194 3.98 -5.90 -20.57
N ILE A 195 4.76 -6.39 -19.59
CA ILE A 195 4.22 -6.80 -18.29
C ILE A 195 3.94 -5.55 -17.44
N PHE A 196 2.74 -5.47 -16.88
CA PHE A 196 2.32 -4.36 -16.02
C PHE A 196 2.18 -4.78 -14.56
N VAL A 197 3.07 -4.25 -13.72
CA VAL A 197 3.09 -4.45 -12.27
C VAL A 197 2.52 -3.22 -11.59
N VAL A 198 1.51 -3.41 -10.74
CA VAL A 198 0.85 -2.32 -10.02
C VAL A 198 1.15 -2.41 -8.52
N ASP A 199 1.79 -1.38 -7.97
CA ASP A 199 1.84 -1.19 -6.51
C ASP A 199 0.48 -0.66 -6.03
N GLY A 200 -0.33 -1.56 -5.50
CA GLY A 200 -1.68 -1.30 -4.99
C GLY A 200 -1.74 -0.86 -3.52
N ALA A 201 -0.59 -0.63 -2.89
CA ALA A 201 -0.52 -0.40 -1.44
C ALA A 201 -1.35 0.79 -0.94
N GLN A 202 -1.51 1.83 -1.75
CA GLN A 202 -2.37 2.98 -1.45
C GLN A 202 -3.72 2.94 -2.22
N GLY A 203 -3.90 2.02 -3.15
CA GLY A 203 -5.17 1.86 -3.88
C GLY A 203 -6.18 1.01 -3.12
N ILE A 204 -5.74 -0.16 -2.65
CA ILE A 204 -6.61 -1.16 -2.00
C ILE A 204 -7.36 -0.65 -0.74
N PRO A 205 -6.80 0.24 0.12
CA PRO A 205 -7.51 0.71 1.30
C PRO A 205 -8.68 1.64 1.00
N HIS A 206 -8.64 2.35 -0.13
CA HIS A 206 -9.45 3.55 -0.37
C HIS A 206 -10.51 3.40 -1.45
N GLN A 207 -10.43 2.36 -2.29
CA GLN A 207 -11.35 2.16 -3.39
C GLN A 207 -11.57 0.68 -3.69
N LYS A 208 -12.69 0.38 -4.33
CA LYS A 208 -12.97 -0.98 -4.80
C LYS A 208 -11.99 -1.36 -5.91
N ILE A 209 -11.37 -2.53 -5.77
CA ILE A 209 -10.45 -3.09 -6.75
C ILE A 209 -11.09 -4.29 -7.45
N ASP A 210 -11.03 -4.30 -8.77
CA ASP A 210 -11.40 -5.43 -9.62
C ASP A 210 -10.25 -5.68 -10.59
N VAL A 211 -9.41 -6.68 -10.28
CA VAL A 211 -8.21 -6.96 -11.07
C VAL A 211 -8.52 -7.51 -12.46
N LYS A 212 -9.72 -8.08 -12.67
CA LYS A 212 -10.16 -8.52 -14.00
C LYS A 212 -10.57 -7.33 -14.88
N ASP A 213 -11.19 -6.31 -14.29
CA ASP A 213 -11.53 -5.07 -15.00
C ASP A 213 -10.28 -4.20 -15.24
N LEU A 214 -9.38 -4.14 -14.28
CA LEU A 214 -8.09 -3.43 -14.41
C LEU A 214 -7.16 -4.08 -15.46
N ASP A 215 -7.24 -5.38 -15.66
CA ASP A 215 -6.44 -6.22 -16.58
C ASP A 215 -4.91 -6.05 -16.42
N CYS A 216 -4.43 -5.64 -15.24
CA CYS A 216 -3.01 -5.63 -14.91
C CYS A 216 -2.48 -7.05 -14.69
N ASP A 217 -1.17 -7.25 -14.86
CA ASP A 217 -0.57 -8.58 -14.73
C ASP A 217 -0.28 -8.94 -13.28
N PHE A 218 0.10 -7.94 -12.47
CA PHE A 218 0.31 -8.07 -11.02
C PHE A 218 -0.30 -6.88 -10.28
N TYR A 219 -0.90 -7.16 -9.10
CA TYR A 219 -1.40 -6.15 -8.17
C TYR A 219 -0.94 -6.50 -6.75
N ILE A 220 -0.17 -5.61 -6.11
CA ILE A 220 0.57 -5.94 -4.89
C ILE A 220 0.19 -4.97 -3.78
N PHE A 221 -0.11 -5.48 -2.57
CA PHE A 221 -0.51 -4.63 -1.47
C PHE A 221 -0.12 -5.18 -0.08
N SER A 222 -0.25 -4.33 0.94
CA SER A 222 0.06 -4.64 2.34
C SER A 222 -1.18 -4.59 3.21
N SER A 223 -1.35 -5.57 4.06
CA SER A 223 -2.44 -5.69 5.04
C SER A 223 -2.51 -4.48 5.98
N HIS A 224 -1.37 -4.01 6.49
CA HIS A 224 -1.31 -2.97 7.53
C HIS A 224 -1.83 -1.60 7.09
N LYS A 225 -2.00 -1.36 5.79
CA LYS A 225 -2.59 -0.12 5.25
C LYS A 225 -4.10 -0.21 5.03
N MET A 226 -4.68 -1.40 5.15
CA MET A 226 -6.11 -1.68 5.01
C MET A 226 -6.69 -2.34 6.26
N LEU A 227 -6.44 -1.76 7.43
CA LEU A 227 -6.88 -2.18 8.77
C LEU A 227 -6.29 -3.49 9.30
N GLY A 228 -5.59 -4.25 8.49
CA GLY A 228 -5.05 -5.56 8.86
C GLY A 228 -3.71 -5.49 9.61
N PRO A 229 -3.21 -6.63 10.08
CA PRO A 229 -1.93 -6.73 10.79
C PRO A 229 -0.72 -6.35 9.94
N SER A 230 0.38 -5.97 10.60
CA SER A 230 1.71 -5.86 9.98
C SER A 230 2.27 -7.25 9.64
N GLY A 231 3.28 -7.31 8.76
CA GLY A 231 3.94 -8.57 8.41
C GLY A 231 3.14 -9.46 7.45
N VAL A 232 2.09 -8.94 6.83
CA VAL A 232 1.29 -9.62 5.81
C VAL A 232 1.12 -8.72 4.59
N GLY A 233 1.32 -9.28 3.42
CA GLY A 233 1.00 -8.69 2.13
C GLY A 233 0.41 -9.69 1.18
N VAL A 234 -0.06 -9.21 0.06
CA VAL A 234 -0.66 -10.01 -1.00
C VAL A 234 -0.06 -9.63 -2.33
N VAL A 235 0.26 -10.64 -3.13
CA VAL A 235 0.50 -10.52 -4.56
C VAL A 235 -0.65 -11.21 -5.28
N TYR A 236 -1.39 -10.45 -6.05
CA TYR A 236 -2.17 -10.97 -7.15
C TYR A 236 -1.26 -11.05 -8.38
N GLY A 237 -1.32 -12.14 -9.12
CA GLY A 237 -0.69 -12.29 -10.42
C GLY A 237 -1.53 -13.16 -11.34
N LYS A 238 -1.52 -12.87 -12.64
CA LYS A 238 -2.16 -13.76 -13.63
C LYS A 238 -1.58 -15.16 -13.50
N LEU A 239 -2.44 -16.18 -13.48
CA LEU A 239 -2.05 -17.56 -13.14
C LEU A 239 -0.97 -18.12 -14.05
N ASP A 240 -1.05 -17.86 -15.34
CA ASP A 240 -0.04 -18.27 -16.33
C ASP A 240 1.34 -17.69 -16.00
N LEU A 241 1.43 -16.41 -15.66
CA LEU A 241 2.68 -15.78 -15.26
C LEU A 241 3.20 -16.35 -13.93
N LEU A 242 2.32 -16.55 -12.95
CA LEU A 242 2.70 -17.16 -11.67
C LEU A 242 3.19 -18.60 -11.87
N GLU A 243 2.60 -19.40 -12.76
CA GLU A 243 3.04 -20.79 -13.00
C GLU A 243 4.41 -20.85 -13.69
N GLU A 244 4.74 -19.90 -14.57
CA GLU A 244 6.05 -19.81 -15.20
C GLU A 244 7.13 -19.22 -14.27
N MET A 245 6.74 -18.32 -13.39
CA MET A 245 7.66 -17.52 -12.56
C MET A 245 8.37 -18.39 -11.52
N PRO A 246 9.73 -18.38 -11.46
CA PRO A 246 10.48 -19.07 -10.42
C PRO A 246 10.26 -18.38 -9.05
N PRO A 247 10.18 -19.17 -7.95
CA PRO A 247 10.07 -18.60 -6.61
C PRO A 247 11.37 -17.93 -6.17
N PHE A 248 11.24 -16.83 -5.45
CA PHE A 248 12.37 -16.10 -4.85
C PHE A 248 12.94 -16.81 -3.62
N ILE A 249 12.06 -17.43 -2.82
CA ILE A 249 12.42 -18.14 -1.59
C ILE A 249 12.06 -19.62 -1.76
N LEU A 250 13.01 -20.48 -1.44
CA LEU A 250 12.85 -21.94 -1.44
C LEU A 250 12.90 -22.47 0.00
N GLY A 251 12.06 -23.43 0.33
CA GLY A 251 12.06 -24.04 1.65
C GLY A 251 10.93 -25.05 1.85
N GLY A 252 10.73 -25.44 3.08
CA GLY A 252 9.63 -26.33 3.42
C GLY A 252 8.29 -25.73 3.03
N GLY A 253 7.40 -26.54 2.44
CA GLY A 253 6.07 -26.13 2.00
C GLY A 253 6.00 -25.75 0.51
N SER A 254 7.07 -25.21 -0.10
CA SER A 254 7.08 -24.75 -1.49
C SER A 254 7.30 -25.86 -2.53
N ASN A 255 7.69 -27.06 -2.09
CA ASN A 255 8.00 -28.21 -2.97
C ASN A 255 7.12 -29.40 -2.67
N SER A 256 6.94 -30.28 -3.67
CA SER A 256 6.31 -31.59 -3.50
C SER A 256 7.33 -32.66 -3.09
N ARG A 257 8.55 -32.60 -3.63
CA ARG A 257 9.69 -33.44 -3.29
C ARG A 257 11.00 -32.81 -3.77
N PHE A 258 12.09 -33.29 -3.21
CA PHE A 258 13.45 -33.08 -3.73
C PHE A 258 14.29 -34.35 -3.45
N ASP A 259 15.39 -34.52 -4.14
CA ASP A 259 16.27 -35.67 -3.98
C ASP A 259 17.70 -35.25 -3.60
N ASN A 260 18.54 -36.25 -3.30
CA ASN A 260 19.94 -36.05 -2.93
C ASN A 260 20.85 -35.69 -4.12
N LEU A 261 20.32 -35.69 -5.34
CA LEU A 261 21.00 -35.23 -6.55
C LEU A 261 20.73 -33.75 -6.87
N GLY A 262 19.99 -33.07 -5.99
CA GLY A 262 19.66 -31.65 -6.14
C GLY A 262 18.44 -31.37 -7.03
N LYS A 263 17.68 -32.38 -7.42
CA LYS A 263 16.47 -32.19 -8.23
C LYS A 263 15.29 -31.79 -7.34
N VAL A 264 14.71 -30.63 -7.60
CA VAL A 264 13.56 -30.07 -6.86
C VAL A 264 12.31 -30.05 -7.73
N TYR A 265 11.20 -30.51 -7.17
CA TYR A 265 9.89 -30.45 -7.80
C TYR A 265 9.01 -29.50 -7.00
N LEU A 266 8.77 -28.32 -7.55
CA LEU A 266 7.97 -27.28 -6.91
C LEU A 266 6.48 -27.63 -6.93
N LYS A 267 5.73 -27.08 -5.98
CA LYS A 267 4.27 -27.06 -6.03
C LYS A 267 3.79 -26.08 -7.09
N LYS A 268 2.49 -26.06 -7.38
CA LYS A 268 1.84 -25.04 -8.20
C LYS A 268 1.62 -23.76 -7.41
N SER A 269 1.29 -22.66 -8.11
CA SER A 269 0.83 -21.44 -7.50
C SER A 269 -0.42 -21.71 -6.61
N PRO A 270 -0.55 -21.04 -5.46
CA PRO A 270 0.38 -20.07 -4.87
C PRO A 270 1.50 -20.69 -4.03
N TYR A 271 1.38 -21.97 -3.68
CA TYR A 271 2.19 -22.66 -2.66
C TYR A 271 3.69 -22.70 -2.93
N LYS A 272 4.11 -22.66 -4.19
CA LYS A 272 5.55 -22.61 -4.53
C LYS A 272 6.22 -21.31 -4.06
N PHE A 273 5.47 -20.24 -3.82
CA PHE A 273 5.97 -18.96 -3.36
C PHE A 273 5.91 -18.78 -1.84
N GLU A 274 5.20 -19.67 -1.13
CA GLU A 274 4.95 -19.58 0.31
C GLU A 274 5.81 -20.60 1.07
N ALA A 275 7.12 -20.40 1.04
CA ALA A 275 8.08 -21.25 1.73
C ALA A 275 8.21 -20.88 3.21
N GLY A 276 8.29 -21.89 4.08
CA GLY A 276 8.40 -21.72 5.53
C GLY A 276 7.06 -21.64 6.22
N THR A 277 7.06 -21.27 7.51
CA THR A 277 5.83 -21.01 8.28
C THR A 277 5.42 -19.56 8.05
N PRO A 278 4.22 -19.30 7.51
CA PRO A 278 3.75 -17.94 7.27
C PRO A 278 3.28 -17.24 8.55
N ALA A 279 3.00 -15.94 8.48
CA ALA A 279 2.35 -15.20 9.56
C ALA A 279 0.84 -15.53 9.61
N ILE A 280 0.52 -16.70 10.17
CA ILE A 280 -0.84 -17.29 10.14
C ILE A 280 -1.85 -16.38 10.82
N GLU A 281 -1.54 -15.89 12.01
CA GLU A 281 -2.35 -14.94 12.78
C GLU A 281 -2.60 -13.66 12.00
N GLY A 282 -1.57 -13.19 11.29
CA GLY A 282 -1.66 -12.00 10.47
C GLY A 282 -2.56 -12.19 9.24
N VAL A 283 -2.51 -13.35 8.61
CA VAL A 283 -3.38 -13.72 7.48
C VAL A 283 -4.83 -13.83 7.94
N ILE A 284 -5.10 -14.46 9.08
CA ILE A 284 -6.45 -14.52 9.67
C ILE A 284 -6.97 -13.11 10.01
N GLY A 285 -6.08 -12.26 10.57
CA GLY A 285 -6.39 -10.86 10.86
C GLY A 285 -6.72 -10.05 9.59
N LEU A 286 -6.03 -10.30 8.46
CA LEU A 286 -6.34 -9.68 7.16
C LEU A 286 -7.76 -10.02 6.69
N ARG A 287 -8.20 -11.26 6.86
CA ARG A 287 -9.59 -11.62 6.55
C ARG A 287 -10.58 -10.77 7.33
N LYS A 288 -10.37 -10.62 8.62
CA LYS A 288 -11.25 -9.79 9.46
C LYS A 288 -11.24 -8.31 9.06
N ALA A 289 -10.10 -7.81 8.61
CA ALA A 289 -10.01 -6.46 8.05
C ALA A 289 -10.85 -6.32 6.76
N ILE A 290 -10.78 -7.30 5.85
CA ILE A 290 -11.58 -7.30 4.61
C ILE A 290 -13.07 -7.43 4.92
N GLU A 291 -13.47 -8.34 5.81
CA GLU A 291 -14.85 -8.50 6.24
C GLU A 291 -15.40 -7.19 6.82
N TYR A 292 -14.59 -6.49 7.63
CA TYR A 292 -14.94 -5.20 8.22
C TYR A 292 -15.09 -4.10 7.15
N LEU A 293 -14.14 -3.98 6.21
CA LEU A 293 -14.23 -3.02 5.09
C LEU A 293 -15.47 -3.28 4.24
N ASN A 294 -15.77 -4.54 3.94
CA ASN A 294 -16.98 -4.92 3.20
C ASN A 294 -18.27 -4.55 3.95
N SER A 295 -18.28 -4.65 5.28
CA SER A 295 -19.46 -4.28 6.08
C SER A 295 -19.76 -2.79 6.06
N ILE A 296 -18.73 -1.94 5.88
CA ILE A 296 -18.87 -0.49 5.71
C ILE A 296 -19.19 -0.14 4.26
N GLY A 297 -18.58 -0.87 3.31
CA GLY A 297 -18.69 -0.68 1.88
C GLY A 297 -17.63 0.27 1.34
N MET A 298 -16.83 -0.20 0.37
CA MET A 298 -15.70 0.54 -0.20
C MET A 298 -16.15 1.86 -0.88
N GLU A 299 -17.33 1.89 -1.50
CA GLU A 299 -17.89 3.10 -2.09
C GLU A 299 -18.22 4.18 -1.03
N ASN A 300 -18.74 3.77 0.13
CA ASN A 300 -19.01 4.69 1.24
C ASN A 300 -17.69 5.26 1.78
N ILE A 301 -16.66 4.42 1.92
CA ILE A 301 -15.32 4.81 2.35
C ILE A 301 -14.76 5.85 1.39
N HIS A 302 -14.72 5.54 0.11
CA HIS A 302 -14.19 6.42 -0.93
C HIS A 302 -14.91 7.79 -0.96
N THR A 303 -16.24 7.76 -0.95
CA THR A 303 -17.07 8.99 -0.96
C THR A 303 -16.79 9.86 0.26
N TYR A 304 -16.76 9.26 1.45
CA TYR A 304 -16.53 10.01 2.68
C TYR A 304 -15.11 10.59 2.77
N GLU A 305 -14.10 9.85 2.36
CA GLU A 305 -12.72 10.35 2.33
C GLU A 305 -12.56 11.52 1.36
N LYS A 306 -13.21 11.46 0.21
CA LYS A 306 -13.23 12.57 -0.75
C LYS A 306 -13.86 13.82 -0.13
N GLU A 307 -14.99 13.70 0.57
CA GLU A 307 -15.62 14.80 1.28
C GLU A 307 -14.69 15.41 2.36
N LEU A 308 -13.99 14.56 3.13
CA LEU A 308 -13.03 15.01 4.13
C LEU A 308 -11.86 15.76 3.49
N LYS A 309 -11.33 15.22 2.38
CA LYS A 309 -10.23 15.84 1.62
C LYS A 309 -10.64 17.22 1.10
N GLU A 310 -11.77 17.31 0.42
CA GLU A 310 -12.30 18.58 -0.11
C GLU A 310 -12.52 19.61 1.00
N TYR A 311 -13.07 19.18 2.15
CA TYR A 311 -13.26 20.02 3.31
C TYR A 311 -11.94 20.56 3.88
N ALA A 312 -10.95 19.70 4.05
CA ALA A 312 -9.64 20.07 4.59
C ALA A 312 -8.88 21.02 3.65
N VAL A 313 -8.82 20.69 2.35
CA VAL A 313 -8.12 21.51 1.33
C VAL A 313 -8.74 22.90 1.24
N ARG A 314 -10.08 23.02 1.22
CA ARG A 314 -10.76 24.30 1.17
C ARG A 314 -10.35 25.20 2.34
N LYS A 315 -10.28 24.65 3.57
CA LYS A 315 -9.90 25.42 4.76
C LYS A 315 -8.41 25.72 4.83
N LEU A 316 -7.55 24.79 4.41
CA LEU A 316 -6.10 25.04 4.34
C LEU A 316 -5.74 26.16 3.37
N LYS A 317 -6.47 26.30 2.26
CA LYS A 317 -6.27 27.39 1.27
C LYS A 317 -6.60 28.79 1.83
N GLU A 318 -7.30 28.90 2.93
CA GLU A 318 -7.53 30.18 3.61
C GLU A 318 -6.29 30.67 4.38
N ILE A 319 -5.28 29.81 4.60
CA ILE A 319 -4.03 30.10 5.30
C ILE A 319 -2.97 30.43 4.24
N LYS A 320 -2.58 31.71 4.13
CA LYS A 320 -1.72 32.21 3.06
C LYS A 320 -0.33 31.57 3.05
N GLU A 321 0.17 31.21 4.22
CA GLU A 321 1.49 30.64 4.43
C GLU A 321 1.55 29.14 4.04
N ILE A 322 0.40 28.50 3.76
CA ILE A 322 0.37 27.08 3.38
C ILE A 322 0.40 26.91 1.86
N THR A 323 1.35 26.13 1.39
CA THR A 323 1.41 25.63 0.01
C THR A 323 0.96 24.17 -0.01
N ILE A 324 -0.11 23.87 -0.76
CA ILE A 324 -0.62 22.50 -0.98
C ILE A 324 -0.11 22.02 -2.34
N TYR A 325 0.56 20.84 -2.37
CA TYR A 325 1.16 20.29 -3.60
C TYR A 325 0.21 19.41 -4.41
N ASN A 326 -0.93 18.99 -3.82
CA ASN A 326 -1.83 18.00 -4.41
C ASN A 326 -3.30 18.34 -4.18
N GLU A 327 -3.68 19.60 -4.32
CA GLU A 327 -5.06 20.04 -4.03
C GLU A 327 -6.11 19.28 -4.85
N ASN A 328 -5.79 18.94 -6.10
CA ASN A 328 -6.66 18.26 -7.06
C ASN A 328 -6.59 16.72 -7.00
N SER A 329 -5.87 16.14 -6.02
CA SER A 329 -5.83 14.67 -5.89
C SER A 329 -7.14 14.12 -5.33
N ASP A 330 -7.46 12.91 -5.73
CA ASP A 330 -8.72 12.21 -5.45
C ASP A 330 -8.66 11.24 -4.25
N SER A 331 -7.53 11.19 -3.55
CA SER A 331 -7.35 10.41 -2.31
C SER A 331 -7.42 11.29 -1.06
N GLY A 332 -7.53 10.68 0.12
CA GLY A 332 -7.48 11.37 1.42
C GLY A 332 -6.12 11.96 1.81
N ILE A 333 -5.13 11.98 0.89
CA ILE A 333 -3.77 12.45 1.15
C ILE A 333 -3.70 13.96 0.91
N ILE A 334 -3.07 14.70 1.84
CA ILE A 334 -2.78 16.14 1.74
C ILE A 334 -1.29 16.33 1.94
N ALA A 335 -0.58 16.75 0.89
CA ALA A 335 0.84 17.07 0.91
C ALA A 335 0.98 18.59 0.90
N PHE A 336 1.63 19.16 1.91
CA PHE A 336 1.72 20.60 2.07
C PHE A 336 3.00 21.02 2.83
N ASN A 337 3.34 22.30 2.75
CA ASN A 337 4.33 22.95 3.61
C ASN A 337 3.79 24.30 4.12
N TYR A 338 4.42 24.80 5.17
CA TYR A 338 4.20 26.13 5.73
C TYR A 338 5.41 27.01 5.41
N GLU A 339 5.19 28.21 4.87
CA GLU A 339 6.27 29.12 4.48
C GLU A 339 7.17 29.48 5.65
N GLY A 340 8.49 29.38 5.44
CA GLY A 340 9.49 29.70 6.45
C GLY A 340 9.63 28.69 7.60
N VAL A 341 8.86 27.58 7.61
CA VAL A 341 8.93 26.53 8.64
C VAL A 341 9.37 25.22 8.02
N PHE A 342 10.37 24.58 8.62
CA PHE A 342 10.83 23.28 8.18
C PHE A 342 9.78 22.20 8.50
N ALA A 343 9.59 21.25 7.58
CA ALA A 343 8.49 20.29 7.72
C ALA A 343 8.52 19.49 9.03
N GLN A 344 9.72 19.14 9.54
CA GLN A 344 9.89 18.40 10.80
C GLN A 344 9.48 19.24 12.02
N ASP A 345 9.81 20.54 12.02
CA ASP A 345 9.40 21.45 13.08
C ASP A 345 7.87 21.63 13.11
N LEU A 346 7.28 21.74 11.92
CA LEU A 346 5.82 21.77 11.79
C LEU A 346 5.16 20.47 12.27
N GLY A 347 5.81 19.32 12.03
CA GLY A 347 5.38 18.02 12.58
C GLY A 347 5.42 18.00 14.12
N THR A 348 6.46 18.54 14.73
CA THR A 348 6.58 18.70 16.19
C THR A 348 5.49 19.61 16.73
N HIS A 349 5.21 20.72 16.03
CA HIS A 349 4.11 21.62 16.36
C HIS A 349 2.77 20.88 16.40
N TYR A 350 2.40 20.14 15.35
CA TYR A 350 1.16 19.35 15.35
C TYR A 350 1.11 18.32 16.48
N ASN A 351 2.23 17.61 16.72
CA ASN A 351 2.28 16.62 17.78
C ASN A 351 2.03 17.22 19.17
N SER A 352 2.47 18.47 19.45
CA SER A 352 2.20 19.14 20.73
C SER A 352 0.72 19.37 21.00
N TYR A 353 -0.12 19.30 19.97
CA TYR A 353 -1.58 19.37 20.04
C TYR A 353 -2.30 18.02 19.87
N GLY A 354 -1.54 16.92 19.85
CA GLY A 354 -2.09 15.57 19.70
C GLY A 354 -2.39 15.14 18.26
N ILE A 355 -1.92 15.92 17.27
CA ILE A 355 -2.17 15.64 15.85
C ILE A 355 -0.97 14.90 15.24
N ALA A 356 -1.18 13.66 14.83
CA ALA A 356 -0.17 12.83 14.20
C ALA A 356 -0.18 13.03 12.68
N VAL A 357 0.82 13.71 12.15
CA VAL A 357 1.13 13.83 10.72
C VAL A 357 2.51 13.25 10.43
N ARG A 358 2.81 12.97 9.18
CA ARG A 358 4.14 12.53 8.78
C ARG A 358 4.90 13.65 8.10
N THR A 359 6.23 13.69 8.31
CA THR A 359 7.12 14.69 7.71
C THR A 359 8.32 14.03 7.02
N GLY A 360 8.90 14.71 6.03
CA GLY A 360 10.07 14.26 5.31
C GLY A 360 9.82 13.88 3.85
N GLN A 361 10.55 12.88 3.35
CA GLN A 361 10.49 12.45 1.95
C GLN A 361 9.52 11.27 1.70
N HIS A 362 8.88 10.73 2.75
CA HIS A 362 7.86 9.66 2.69
C HIS A 362 8.26 8.41 1.89
N CYS A 363 9.55 8.07 1.90
CA CYS A 363 10.14 7.00 1.08
C CYS A 363 9.94 7.17 -0.45
N ALA A 364 9.60 8.37 -0.92
CA ALA A 364 9.55 8.78 -2.33
C ALA A 364 10.70 9.76 -2.61
N LYS A 365 11.93 9.30 -2.46
CA LYS A 365 13.14 10.14 -2.40
C LYS A 365 13.45 10.94 -3.68
N LEU A 366 12.86 10.58 -4.82
CA LEU A 366 13.06 11.29 -6.09
C LEU A 366 12.03 12.41 -6.30
N LEU A 367 10.82 12.26 -5.72
CA LEU A 367 9.74 13.24 -5.86
C LEU A 367 10.07 14.66 -5.35
N PRO A 368 10.85 14.86 -4.27
CA PRO A 368 11.29 16.20 -3.83
C PRO A 368 11.98 17.03 -4.92
N ASN A 369 12.69 16.39 -5.86
CA ASN A 369 13.32 17.09 -6.99
C ASN A 369 12.28 17.74 -7.90
N HIS A 370 11.18 17.03 -8.18
CA HIS A 370 10.05 17.54 -8.96
C HIS A 370 9.34 18.68 -8.21
N LEU A 371 9.07 18.51 -6.93
CA LEU A 371 8.36 19.50 -6.10
C LEU A 371 9.25 20.67 -5.65
N LYS A 372 10.56 20.62 -5.92
CA LYS A 372 11.56 21.64 -5.53
C LYS A 372 11.53 21.96 -4.04
N THR A 373 11.32 20.95 -3.22
CA THR A 373 11.32 21.05 -1.75
C THR A 373 12.02 19.84 -1.13
N PRO A 374 12.87 20.00 -0.09
CA PRO A 374 13.62 18.90 0.49
C PRO A 374 12.78 17.97 1.35
N SER A 375 11.64 18.47 1.86
CA SER A 375 10.74 17.73 2.74
C SER A 375 9.32 18.27 2.69
N ILE A 376 8.36 17.45 3.07
CA ILE A 376 6.92 17.74 2.97
C ILE A 376 6.26 17.28 4.27
N VAL A 377 5.22 17.98 4.70
CA VAL A 377 4.24 17.49 5.66
C VAL A 377 3.16 16.76 4.89
N ARG A 378 2.81 15.56 5.35
CA ARG A 378 1.72 14.77 4.81
C ARG A 378 0.69 14.47 5.90
N ALA A 379 -0.51 14.98 5.75
CA ALA A 379 -1.69 14.49 6.45
C ALA A 379 -2.42 13.51 5.54
N SER A 380 -2.78 12.35 6.04
CA SER A 380 -3.53 11.33 5.31
C SER A 380 -4.75 10.91 6.11
N LEU A 381 -5.92 11.23 5.56
CA LEU A 381 -7.23 10.98 6.14
C LEU A 381 -7.69 9.55 5.83
N TYR A 382 -8.58 9.02 6.67
CA TYR A 382 -9.25 7.75 6.43
C TYR A 382 -10.69 7.83 6.96
N PHE A 383 -11.51 6.85 6.66
CA PHE A 383 -12.95 6.88 6.90
C PHE A 383 -13.39 6.98 8.38
N TYR A 384 -12.50 6.82 9.34
CA TYR A 384 -12.78 7.06 10.77
C TYR A 384 -12.36 8.45 11.27
N ASN A 385 -11.78 9.29 10.39
CA ASN A 385 -11.51 10.69 10.74
C ASN A 385 -12.79 11.53 10.65
N THR A 386 -12.80 12.68 11.32
CA THR A 386 -13.98 13.55 11.38
C THR A 386 -13.68 14.97 10.93
N LYS A 387 -14.75 15.74 10.63
CA LYS A 387 -14.63 17.17 10.29
C LYS A 387 -14.15 17.99 11.49
N GLU A 388 -14.52 17.60 12.71
CA GLU A 388 -14.06 18.25 13.96
C GLU A 388 -12.55 18.06 14.15
N GLU A 389 -12.00 16.88 13.83
CA GLU A 389 -10.56 16.66 13.82
C GLU A 389 -9.84 17.53 12.77
N ILE A 390 -10.45 17.70 11.60
CA ILE A 390 -9.95 18.62 10.58
C ILE A 390 -10.02 20.07 11.07
N ASP A 391 -11.11 20.50 11.71
CA ASP A 391 -11.23 21.84 12.26
C ASP A 391 -10.14 22.14 13.28
N LYS A 392 -9.82 21.18 14.14
CA LYS A 392 -8.70 21.29 15.08
C LYS A 392 -7.35 21.37 14.37
N PHE A 393 -7.15 20.55 13.34
CA PHE A 393 -5.96 20.61 12.51
C PHE A 393 -5.78 21.98 11.84
N ILE A 394 -6.85 22.57 11.31
CA ILE A 394 -6.84 23.92 10.71
C ILE A 394 -6.53 25.00 11.75
N GLU A 395 -7.14 24.91 12.95
CA GLU A 395 -6.86 25.85 14.06
C GLU A 395 -5.35 25.84 14.41
N VAL A 396 -4.76 24.66 14.52
CA VAL A 396 -3.33 24.50 14.81
C VAL A 396 -2.47 24.97 13.63
N SER A 397 -2.90 24.70 12.39
CA SER A 397 -2.20 25.16 11.17
C SER A 397 -2.10 26.69 11.10
N LYS A 398 -3.10 27.43 11.54
CA LYS A 398 -3.06 28.92 11.61
C LYS A 398 -1.96 29.45 12.54
N LYS A 399 -1.48 28.62 13.46
CA LYS A 399 -0.40 28.92 14.41
C LYS A 399 0.94 28.30 14.01
N GLY A 400 1.10 27.93 12.76
CA GLY A 400 2.31 27.27 12.27
C GLY A 400 3.59 28.07 12.49
N SER A 401 3.55 29.42 12.51
CA SER A 401 4.67 30.28 12.85
C SER A 401 5.11 30.18 14.31
N GLU A 402 4.25 29.70 15.23
CA GLU A 402 4.53 29.50 16.65
C GLU A 402 5.19 28.13 16.95
N TYR A 403 5.75 27.47 15.94
CA TYR A 403 6.28 26.10 16.04
C TYR A 403 7.34 25.93 17.12
N LEU A 404 8.12 26.98 17.43
CA LEU A 404 9.12 26.95 18.48
C LEU A 404 8.53 26.70 19.87
N ASP A 405 7.29 27.13 20.14
CA ASP A 405 6.62 26.92 21.41
C ASP A 405 6.42 25.42 21.72
N ALA A 406 6.38 24.58 20.69
CA ALA A 406 6.24 23.13 20.84
C ALA A 406 7.45 22.46 21.54
N TYR A 407 8.61 23.09 21.52
CA TYR A 407 9.82 22.59 22.18
C TYR A 407 9.91 22.95 23.68
N PHE A 408 8.99 23.81 24.14
CA PHE A 408 8.96 24.30 25.54
C PHE A 408 7.69 23.87 26.29
N ARG A 409 6.84 23.06 25.67
CA ARG A 409 5.61 22.49 26.24
C ARG A 409 5.79 21.04 26.78
#